data_9cac07ad53f59ba1112fe9a94bfed3e5
#
_entry.id   9cac07ad53f59ba1112fe9a94bfed3e5
#
_cell.length_a   1.000
_cell.length_b   1.000
_cell.length_c   1.000
_cell.angle_alpha   90.00
_cell.angle_beta   90.00
_cell.angle_gamma   90.00
#
_symmetry.space_group_name_H-M   'P 1'
#
loop_
_entity.id
_entity.type
_entity.pdbx_description
1 polymer ?
#
loop_
_entity_poly.entity_id
_entity_poly.type
_entity_poly.pdbx_seq_one_letter_code
_entity_poly.pdbx_strand_id
1 'polypeptide(L)'
;MPFHSQADEQGIPQKSSSAPPFIILTFCKQPHQLSCEFCGIIEQVGAKWQHLYKPGDKFVAQPNLMREDTFTMGYSFPYVGGEATKVIIMNEAIEKGCLLPYKGDSFFEGALVEPLSCIIAGFKANFHLRDRNDYDHTMGIKVGGALAILGGTGPMGSLAIDYAIHGEKRPAVLVVTGSTPAKLERSKKLYTIEDAAKHGVELHYVLTPKGSDFVSDLKALTPGGKGFDDIFLMVAQEDMVTKSEQLLAWDGCLNFFAGPSDSKFSSSINFYNVHYNATHFVGTSGSNTQDMKDAIRCIENKVVDLAKIATHIMGLNDVCQSIMQLPQLPGGKKIVYSQKNYPITDVNTFSGGEFEQTLKEIVEKHNGLWSAEAERYFLEHCAEI
;
A
#
# COMPACT_ATOMS: atom_id res chain seq x y z
N MET A 1 -6.15 4.23 -18.88
CA MET A 1 -7.30 4.40 -19.76
C MET A 1 -8.24 5.38 -19.09
N PRO A 2 -8.80 6.39 -19.78
CA PRO A 2 -9.91 7.11 -19.22
C PRO A 2 -11.11 6.17 -19.25
N PHE A 3 -11.64 5.81 -18.09
CA PHE A 3 -12.85 5.02 -17.98
C PHE A 3 -14.03 5.85 -18.47
N HIS A 4 -14.50 5.59 -19.70
CA HIS A 4 -15.82 5.98 -20.10
C HIS A 4 -16.80 4.99 -19.48
N SER A 5 -17.44 5.41 -18.40
CA SER A 5 -18.60 4.73 -17.86
C SER A 5 -19.76 4.88 -18.85
N GLN A 6 -20.09 3.83 -19.56
CA GLN A 6 -21.47 3.68 -20.04
C GLN A 6 -22.27 3.16 -18.84
N ALA A 7 -22.96 4.06 -18.16
CA ALA A 7 -23.99 3.69 -17.21
C ALA A 7 -25.22 3.32 -18.01
N ASP A 8 -25.58 2.04 -18.04
CA ASP A 8 -26.90 1.62 -18.46
C ASP A 8 -27.92 2.07 -17.41
N GLU A 9 -28.93 2.77 -17.87
CA GLU A 9 -30.15 3.08 -17.13
C GLU A 9 -30.90 1.77 -16.79
N GLN A 10 -30.49 1.07 -15.76
CA GLN A 10 -31.29 0.00 -15.18
C GLN A 10 -31.62 0.31 -13.73
N GLY A 11 -32.93 0.52 -13.54
CA GLY A 11 -33.54 0.93 -12.29
C GLY A 11 -33.26 -0.01 -11.12
N ILE A 12 -33.28 0.59 -9.94
CA ILE A 12 -33.26 -0.06 -8.65
C ILE A 12 -34.27 -1.21 -8.61
N PRO A 13 -33.87 -2.45 -8.27
CA PRO A 13 -34.80 -3.56 -8.16
C PRO A 13 -35.89 -3.29 -7.14
N GLN A 14 -37.14 -3.42 -7.54
CA GLN A 14 -38.29 -3.32 -6.65
C GLN A 14 -38.25 -4.42 -5.57
N LYS A 15 -38.63 -4.03 -4.36
CA LYS A 15 -38.71 -4.86 -3.16
C LYS A 15 -39.47 -6.16 -3.40
N SER A 16 -38.80 -7.30 -3.31
CA SER A 16 -39.42 -8.57 -2.96
C SER A 16 -39.30 -8.77 -1.46
N SER A 17 -40.35 -9.34 -0.83
CA SER A 17 -40.55 -9.48 0.60
C SER A 17 -39.77 -10.57 1.33
N SER A 18 -38.53 -10.78 0.92
CA SER A 18 -37.55 -11.57 1.66
C SER A 18 -36.37 -10.66 2.02
N ALA A 19 -35.97 -10.64 3.30
CA ALA A 19 -34.87 -9.82 3.79
C ALA A 19 -33.66 -9.95 2.86
N PRO A 20 -33.08 -8.82 2.41
CA PRO A 20 -31.96 -8.87 1.46
C PRO A 20 -30.74 -9.51 2.11
N PRO A 21 -29.89 -10.20 1.34
CA PRO A 21 -28.69 -10.87 1.85
C PRO A 21 -27.54 -9.89 2.19
N PHE A 22 -27.80 -8.64 2.60
CA PHE A 22 -26.82 -7.55 2.67
C PHE A 22 -26.76 -6.83 4.00
N ILE A 23 -25.66 -6.17 4.24
CA ILE A 23 -25.42 -5.18 5.29
C ILE A 23 -25.96 -3.82 4.81
N ILE A 24 -26.81 -3.11 5.56
CA ILE A 24 -27.56 -1.94 5.07
C ILE A 24 -26.99 -0.62 5.56
N LEU A 25 -27.17 0.41 4.75
CA LEU A 25 -26.58 1.73 4.79
C LEU A 25 -27.54 2.89 4.63
N THR A 26 -27.11 4.08 5.05
CA THR A 26 -27.75 5.36 4.75
C THR A 26 -26.91 6.11 3.72
N PHE A 27 -27.54 6.56 2.63
CA PHE A 27 -26.83 7.12 1.46
C PHE A 27 -26.54 8.61 1.54
N CYS A 28 -25.34 8.98 1.03
CA CYS A 28 -25.08 10.29 0.45
C CYS A 28 -25.31 10.22 -1.07
N LYS A 29 -25.83 11.30 -1.69
CA LYS A 29 -26.25 11.35 -3.11
C LYS A 29 -25.06 11.44 -4.10
N GLN A 30 -24.05 10.60 -4.00
CA GLN A 30 -22.97 10.55 -5.00
C GLN A 30 -22.83 9.13 -5.54
N PRO A 31 -22.57 8.95 -6.84
CA PRO A 31 -22.71 7.64 -7.52
C PRO A 31 -21.59 6.64 -7.25
N HIS A 32 -20.47 7.01 -6.61
CA HIS A 32 -19.37 6.08 -6.34
C HIS A 32 -18.76 6.36 -4.97
N GLN A 33 -18.59 5.29 -4.17
CA GLN A 33 -17.79 5.34 -2.95
C GLN A 33 -16.33 5.09 -3.30
N LEU A 34 -15.44 5.94 -2.78
CA LEU A 34 -14.01 5.89 -3.05
C LEU A 34 -13.25 5.10 -1.96
N SER A 35 -11.99 4.82 -2.26
CA SER A 35 -11.02 4.09 -1.46
C SER A 35 -11.21 2.58 -1.41
N CYS A 36 -10.20 1.88 -1.91
CA CYS A 36 -10.10 0.41 -1.82
C CYS A 36 -9.37 -0.07 -0.55
N GLU A 37 -8.81 0.84 0.22
CA GLU A 37 -8.05 0.58 1.45
C GLU A 37 -8.95 0.82 2.66
N PHE A 38 -9.62 -0.22 3.19
CA PHE A 38 -10.54 -0.04 4.32
C PHE A 38 -10.62 -1.24 5.26
N CYS A 39 -10.92 -0.93 6.51
CA CYS A 39 -11.21 -1.85 7.59
C CYS A 39 -12.50 -1.44 8.27
N GLY A 40 -13.30 -2.38 8.73
CA GLY A 40 -14.56 -2.07 9.37
C GLY A 40 -15.06 -3.15 10.33
N ILE A 41 -16.24 -2.91 10.88
CA ILE A 41 -16.98 -3.87 11.72
C ILE A 41 -18.23 -4.30 10.97
N ILE A 42 -18.51 -5.59 11.01
CA ILE A 42 -19.74 -6.17 10.45
C ILE A 42 -20.92 -5.78 11.35
N GLU A 43 -21.89 -5.07 10.82
CA GLU A 43 -23.13 -4.73 11.55
C GLU A 43 -24.23 -5.78 11.35
N GLN A 44 -24.37 -6.30 10.14
CA GLN A 44 -25.39 -7.28 9.80
C GLN A 44 -24.85 -8.31 8.82
N VAL A 45 -25.33 -9.54 8.92
CA VAL A 45 -24.93 -10.65 8.05
C VAL A 45 -26.18 -11.27 7.43
N GLY A 46 -26.20 -11.36 6.09
CA GLY A 46 -27.25 -12.08 5.37
C GLY A 46 -27.27 -13.57 5.73
N ALA A 47 -28.44 -14.20 5.70
CA ALA A 47 -28.65 -15.58 6.14
C ALA A 47 -27.66 -16.59 5.51
N LYS A 48 -27.28 -16.36 4.24
CA LYS A 48 -26.31 -17.21 3.52
C LYS A 48 -24.95 -17.28 4.20
N TRP A 49 -24.52 -16.23 4.92
CA TRP A 49 -23.15 -16.06 5.41
C TRP A 49 -23.00 -16.13 6.93
N GLN A 50 -24.11 -16.33 7.68
CA GLN A 50 -24.09 -16.40 9.14
C GLN A 50 -23.26 -17.54 9.73
N HIS A 51 -22.92 -18.55 8.90
CA HIS A 51 -22.02 -19.62 9.29
C HIS A 51 -20.53 -19.21 9.25
N LEU A 52 -20.18 -18.10 8.58
CA LEU A 52 -18.80 -17.61 8.45
C LEU A 52 -18.55 -16.31 9.23
N TYR A 53 -19.57 -15.45 9.36
CA TYR A 53 -19.44 -14.12 9.93
C TYR A 53 -20.58 -13.82 10.91
N LYS A 54 -20.30 -12.93 11.84
CA LYS A 54 -21.28 -12.44 12.80
C LYS A 54 -21.14 -10.92 13.00
N PRO A 55 -22.20 -10.22 13.44
CA PRO A 55 -22.10 -8.84 13.89
C PRO A 55 -21.02 -8.67 14.95
N GLY A 56 -20.23 -7.60 14.84
CA GLY A 56 -19.10 -7.30 15.71
C GLY A 56 -17.73 -7.81 15.18
N ASP A 57 -17.70 -8.70 14.20
CA ASP A 57 -16.44 -9.13 13.61
C ASP A 57 -15.78 -7.97 12.85
N LYS A 58 -14.47 -7.75 13.08
CA LYS A 58 -13.68 -6.84 12.26
C LYS A 58 -13.31 -7.53 10.94
N PHE A 59 -13.24 -6.75 9.87
CA PHE A 59 -12.88 -7.24 8.56
C PHE A 59 -11.98 -6.28 7.80
N VAL A 60 -11.22 -6.80 6.86
CA VAL A 60 -10.58 -6.09 5.75
C VAL A 60 -11.03 -6.71 4.43
N ALA A 61 -10.96 -5.97 3.35
CA ALA A 61 -11.43 -6.45 2.07
C ALA A 61 -10.32 -6.42 1.01
N GLN A 62 -10.20 -7.53 0.25
CA GLN A 62 -9.46 -7.54 -1.00
C GLN A 62 -10.31 -6.85 -2.07
N PRO A 63 -9.89 -5.69 -2.56
CA PRO A 63 -10.72 -4.92 -3.48
C PRO A 63 -10.83 -5.56 -4.87
N ASN A 64 -9.76 -6.22 -5.33
CA ASN A 64 -9.72 -6.86 -6.64
C ASN A 64 -10.48 -8.18 -6.61
N LEU A 65 -11.61 -8.22 -7.33
CA LEU A 65 -12.48 -9.39 -7.43
C LEU A 65 -12.02 -10.38 -8.50
N MET A 66 -10.87 -10.18 -9.13
CA MET A 66 -10.36 -11.03 -10.23
C MET A 66 -11.40 -11.24 -11.34
N ARG A 67 -12.07 -10.16 -11.74
CA ARG A 67 -13.07 -10.14 -12.80
C ARG A 67 -12.42 -9.75 -14.14
N GLU A 68 -12.96 -10.27 -15.24
CA GLU A 68 -12.51 -9.90 -16.60
C GLU A 68 -12.76 -8.44 -16.92
N ASP A 69 -13.84 -7.83 -16.36
CA ASP A 69 -14.16 -6.42 -16.52
C ASP A 69 -13.30 -5.49 -15.65
N THR A 70 -12.41 -6.07 -14.83
CA THR A 70 -11.52 -5.35 -13.89
C THR A 70 -12.23 -4.52 -12.82
N PHE A 71 -13.54 -4.72 -12.61
CA PHE A 71 -14.32 -3.99 -11.59
C PHE A 71 -13.79 -4.31 -10.17
N THR A 72 -13.59 -3.25 -9.40
CA THR A 72 -12.89 -3.28 -8.11
C THR A 72 -13.73 -2.55 -7.05
N MET A 73 -13.82 -3.12 -5.85
CA MET A 73 -14.43 -2.45 -4.71
C MET A 73 -13.67 -1.16 -4.37
N GLY A 74 -14.41 -0.11 -4.05
CA GLY A 74 -13.85 1.22 -3.79
C GLY A 74 -13.65 2.10 -5.04
N TYR A 75 -13.99 1.58 -6.24
CA TYR A 75 -13.93 2.35 -7.49
C TYR A 75 -15.12 2.10 -8.41
N SER A 76 -15.54 0.84 -8.56
CA SER A 76 -16.49 0.45 -9.60
C SER A 76 -17.91 0.23 -9.10
N PHE A 77 -18.12 0.17 -7.80
CA PHE A 77 -19.42 -0.10 -7.19
C PHE A 77 -19.88 1.07 -6.32
N PRO A 78 -21.14 1.53 -6.45
CA PRO A 78 -21.63 2.71 -5.74
C PRO A 78 -21.95 2.48 -4.26
N TYR A 79 -21.79 1.27 -3.73
CA TYR A 79 -22.20 0.88 -2.40
C TYR A 79 -21.08 0.29 -1.55
N VAL A 80 -19.83 0.30 -2.04
CA VAL A 80 -18.66 -0.19 -1.31
C VAL A 80 -17.42 0.65 -1.57
N GLY A 81 -16.80 1.13 -0.49
CA GLY A 81 -15.58 1.92 -0.48
C GLY A 81 -15.28 2.46 0.91
N GLY A 82 -14.04 2.77 1.20
CA GLY A 82 -13.58 3.18 2.54
C GLY A 82 -14.10 4.55 3.00
N GLU A 83 -14.42 5.43 2.06
CA GLU A 83 -14.91 6.78 2.37
C GLU A 83 -16.43 6.80 2.55
N ALA A 84 -16.94 5.92 3.41
CA ALA A 84 -18.34 5.82 3.74
C ALA A 84 -18.55 5.36 5.19
N THR A 85 -19.62 5.84 5.82
CA THR A 85 -19.97 5.42 7.18
C THR A 85 -20.40 3.96 7.25
N LYS A 86 -21.00 3.45 6.18
CA LYS A 86 -21.44 2.05 6.03
C LYS A 86 -21.30 1.59 4.60
N VAL A 87 -21.01 0.30 4.40
CA VAL A 87 -20.82 -0.31 3.08
C VAL A 87 -21.57 -1.63 2.96
N ILE A 88 -21.89 -2.01 1.73
CA ILE A 88 -22.45 -3.34 1.43
C ILE A 88 -21.36 -4.17 0.76
N ILE A 89 -20.97 -5.26 1.41
CA ILE A 89 -20.09 -6.25 0.79
C ILE A 89 -20.96 -7.26 0.02
N MET A 90 -20.72 -7.35 -1.28
CA MET A 90 -21.51 -8.20 -2.17
C MET A 90 -21.18 -9.68 -2.02
N ASN A 91 -22.15 -10.55 -2.34
CA ASN A 91 -21.98 -12.00 -2.30
C ASN A 91 -20.75 -12.47 -3.07
N GLU A 92 -20.52 -11.91 -4.27
CA GLU A 92 -19.37 -12.26 -5.10
C GLU A 92 -18.04 -12.06 -4.38
N ALA A 93 -17.88 -10.97 -3.64
CA ALA A 93 -16.65 -10.71 -2.86
C ALA A 93 -16.44 -11.77 -1.78
N ILE A 94 -17.52 -12.20 -1.12
CA ILE A 94 -17.47 -13.23 -0.08
C ILE A 94 -17.19 -14.60 -0.71
N GLU A 95 -17.85 -14.95 -1.81
CA GLU A 95 -17.65 -16.21 -2.55
C GLU A 95 -16.21 -16.37 -3.05
N LYS A 96 -15.59 -15.26 -3.44
CA LYS A 96 -14.19 -15.22 -3.88
C LYS A 96 -13.18 -15.11 -2.71
N GLY A 97 -13.67 -15.10 -1.46
CA GLY A 97 -12.83 -14.99 -0.26
C GLY A 97 -12.19 -13.62 -0.08
N CYS A 98 -12.78 -12.58 -0.70
CA CYS A 98 -12.27 -11.21 -0.64
C CYS A 98 -12.67 -10.45 0.64
N LEU A 99 -13.56 -11.00 1.47
CA LEU A 99 -13.83 -10.50 2.82
C LEU A 99 -13.03 -11.33 3.82
N LEU A 100 -12.07 -10.70 4.49
CA LEU A 100 -11.11 -11.37 5.36
C LEU A 100 -11.33 -10.95 6.83
N PRO A 101 -11.41 -11.90 7.77
CA PRO A 101 -11.41 -11.58 9.20
C PRO A 101 -10.11 -10.87 9.57
N TYR A 102 -10.24 -9.85 10.41
CA TYR A 102 -9.10 -9.09 10.96
C TYR A 102 -9.17 -9.07 12.48
N LYS A 103 -8.08 -9.41 13.15
CA LYS A 103 -8.00 -9.51 14.61
C LYS A 103 -7.04 -8.49 15.24
N GLY A 104 -6.41 -7.64 14.42
CA GLY A 104 -5.52 -6.60 14.91
C GLY A 104 -6.21 -5.59 15.84
N ASP A 105 -5.41 -4.88 16.62
CA ASP A 105 -5.90 -3.99 17.68
C ASP A 105 -6.45 -2.66 17.13
N SER A 106 -6.01 -2.24 15.94
CA SER A 106 -6.33 -0.93 15.36
C SER A 106 -7.02 -1.04 13.99
N PHE A 107 -7.84 -0.06 13.66
CA PHE A 107 -8.49 0.05 12.35
C PHE A 107 -7.54 0.61 11.29
N PHE A 108 -6.65 1.53 11.67
CA PHE A 108 -5.71 2.11 10.72
C PHE A 108 -4.75 1.05 10.15
N GLU A 109 -4.27 0.14 10.98
CA GLU A 109 -3.45 -0.98 10.49
C GLU A 109 -4.28 -1.92 9.59
N GLY A 110 -5.54 -2.16 9.96
CA GLY A 110 -6.47 -2.93 9.12
C GLY A 110 -6.71 -2.28 7.76
N ALA A 111 -6.88 -0.96 7.70
CA ALA A 111 -7.01 -0.23 6.43
C ALA A 111 -5.74 -0.29 5.58
N LEU A 112 -4.58 -0.41 6.20
CA LEU A 112 -3.28 -0.49 5.54
C LEU A 112 -2.85 -1.92 5.15
N VAL A 113 -3.68 -2.93 5.41
CA VAL A 113 -3.46 -4.31 4.93
C VAL A 113 -3.39 -4.36 3.41
N GLU A 114 -4.27 -3.65 2.72
CA GLU A 114 -4.30 -3.65 1.25
C GLU A 114 -2.99 -3.12 0.65
N PRO A 115 -2.51 -1.90 0.97
CA PRO A 115 -1.26 -1.41 0.40
C PRO A 115 -0.04 -2.25 0.80
N LEU A 116 0.00 -2.84 2.01
CA LEU A 116 1.05 -3.79 2.36
C LEU A 116 0.98 -5.05 1.50
N SER A 117 -0.21 -5.55 1.21
CA SER A 117 -0.39 -6.72 0.35
C SER A 117 0.09 -6.48 -1.08
N CYS A 118 -0.04 -5.25 -1.60
CA CYS A 118 0.51 -4.87 -2.90
C CYS A 118 2.05 -4.94 -2.91
N ILE A 119 2.70 -4.50 -1.83
CA ILE A 119 4.17 -4.66 -1.68
C ILE A 119 4.55 -6.13 -1.64
N ILE A 120 3.86 -6.94 -0.85
CA ILE A 120 4.11 -8.39 -0.77
C ILE A 120 3.95 -9.05 -2.15
N ALA A 121 2.90 -8.70 -2.90
CA ALA A 121 2.69 -9.16 -4.26
C ALA A 121 3.85 -8.79 -5.19
N GLY A 122 4.32 -7.53 -5.11
CA GLY A 122 5.50 -7.07 -5.86
C GLY A 122 6.74 -7.90 -5.55
N PHE A 123 7.04 -8.11 -4.26
CA PHE A 123 8.18 -8.92 -3.83
C PHE A 123 8.09 -10.37 -4.30
N LYS A 124 6.89 -10.95 -4.37
CA LYS A 124 6.67 -12.32 -4.87
C LYS A 124 6.72 -12.41 -6.38
N ALA A 125 6.36 -11.34 -7.10
CA ALA A 125 6.28 -11.34 -8.55
C ALA A 125 7.64 -11.25 -9.24
N ASN A 126 8.67 -10.76 -8.57
CA ASN A 126 10.05 -10.86 -9.08
C ASN A 126 10.44 -12.32 -9.24
N PHE A 127 11.37 -12.59 -10.13
CA PHE A 127 11.87 -13.94 -10.37
C PHE A 127 13.29 -13.94 -10.90
N HIS A 128 14.00 -15.04 -10.64
CA HIS A 128 15.39 -15.25 -11.03
C HIS A 128 15.58 -16.67 -11.54
N LEU A 129 16.52 -16.88 -12.43
CA LEU A 129 16.90 -18.21 -12.86
C LEU A 129 17.39 -19.02 -11.65
N ARG A 130 16.91 -20.26 -11.53
CA ARG A 130 17.37 -21.18 -10.48
C ARG A 130 18.85 -21.53 -10.64
N ASP A 131 19.29 -21.69 -11.88
CA ASP A 131 20.65 -21.95 -12.29
C ASP A 131 20.92 -21.32 -13.66
N ARG A 132 22.17 -20.97 -13.96
CA ARG A 132 22.58 -20.41 -15.26
C ARG A 132 22.28 -21.30 -16.45
N ASN A 133 22.22 -22.59 -16.25
CA ASN A 133 22.00 -23.60 -17.28
C ASN A 133 20.55 -24.08 -17.33
N ASP A 134 19.65 -23.45 -16.58
CA ASP A 134 18.26 -23.86 -16.43
C ASP A 134 17.33 -22.70 -16.87
N TYR A 135 16.16 -23.06 -17.32
CA TYR A 135 15.09 -22.09 -17.62
C TYR A 135 14.03 -22.03 -16.51
N ASP A 136 14.17 -22.86 -15.46
CA ASP A 136 13.33 -22.79 -14.29
C ASP A 136 13.62 -21.54 -13.46
N HIS A 137 12.59 -20.94 -12.92
CA HIS A 137 12.69 -19.72 -12.13
C HIS A 137 12.35 -19.96 -10.67
N THR A 138 13.06 -19.26 -9.81
CA THR A 138 12.70 -19.09 -8.40
C THR A 138 11.94 -17.77 -8.25
N MET A 139 10.69 -17.83 -7.78
CA MET A 139 9.87 -16.66 -7.58
C MET A 139 10.26 -15.89 -6.32
N GLY A 140 10.09 -14.58 -6.38
CA GLY A 140 10.40 -13.61 -5.34
C GLY A 140 11.76 -12.97 -5.53
N ILE A 141 12.05 -11.94 -4.72
CA ILE A 141 13.35 -11.27 -4.72
C ILE A 141 14.47 -12.27 -4.40
N LYS A 142 15.68 -11.96 -4.88
CA LYS A 142 16.87 -12.77 -4.61
C LYS A 142 17.33 -12.63 -3.17
N VAL A 143 17.20 -13.69 -2.40
CA VAL A 143 17.67 -13.71 -1.01
C VAL A 143 19.19 -13.50 -0.95
N GLY A 144 19.62 -12.53 -0.14
CA GLY A 144 21.03 -12.18 -0.02
C GLY A 144 21.59 -11.42 -1.23
N GLY A 145 20.75 -11.04 -2.20
CA GLY A 145 21.10 -10.20 -3.35
C GLY A 145 21.14 -8.72 -3.02
N ALA A 146 21.31 -7.89 -4.05
CA ALA A 146 21.24 -6.44 -3.97
C ALA A 146 19.88 -5.96 -4.50
N LEU A 147 19.15 -5.20 -3.67
CA LEU A 147 17.83 -4.62 -3.98
C LEU A 147 17.93 -3.10 -4.02
N ALA A 148 17.39 -2.46 -5.07
CA ALA A 148 17.15 -1.03 -5.10
C ALA A 148 15.66 -0.69 -5.03
N ILE A 149 15.29 0.29 -4.20
CA ILE A 149 13.95 0.90 -4.18
C ILE A 149 14.10 2.33 -4.71
N LEU A 150 13.84 2.52 -6.00
CA LEU A 150 14.05 3.79 -6.67
C LEU A 150 12.82 4.69 -6.55
N GLY A 151 13.04 5.91 -6.03
CA GLY A 151 11.94 6.81 -5.66
C GLY A 151 11.18 6.34 -4.40
N GLY A 152 11.86 5.63 -3.50
CA GLY A 152 11.30 4.90 -2.36
C GLY A 152 10.87 5.74 -1.16
N THR A 153 10.88 7.08 -1.22
CA THR A 153 10.57 7.94 -0.07
C THR A 153 9.07 8.30 0.08
N GLY A 154 8.22 7.71 -0.74
CA GLY A 154 6.74 7.80 -0.63
C GLY A 154 6.16 6.70 0.26
N PRO A 155 4.81 6.70 0.48
CA PRO A 155 4.17 5.72 1.36
C PRO A 155 4.43 4.26 0.95
N MET A 156 4.28 3.94 -0.35
CA MET A 156 4.51 2.58 -0.84
C MET A 156 5.99 2.19 -0.77
N GLY A 157 6.90 3.13 -1.07
CA GLY A 157 8.33 2.90 -0.90
C GLY A 157 8.72 2.67 0.56
N SER A 158 8.09 3.39 1.49
CA SER A 158 8.29 3.17 2.94
C SER A 158 7.86 1.77 3.38
N LEU A 159 6.72 1.27 2.90
CA LEU A 159 6.30 -0.12 3.13
C LEU A 159 7.28 -1.12 2.53
N ALA A 160 7.79 -0.83 1.31
CA ALA A 160 8.78 -1.70 0.66
C ALA A 160 10.10 -1.73 1.43
N ILE A 161 10.55 -0.61 2.01
CA ILE A 161 11.74 -0.56 2.87
C ILE A 161 11.53 -1.43 4.11
N ASP A 162 10.40 -1.24 4.81
CA ASP A 162 10.08 -2.01 6.01
C ASP A 162 10.04 -3.52 5.72
N TYR A 163 9.34 -3.90 4.65
CA TYR A 163 9.23 -5.30 4.25
C TYR A 163 10.54 -5.90 3.74
N ALA A 164 11.40 -5.11 3.07
CA ALA A 164 12.74 -5.55 2.64
C ALA A 164 13.67 -5.84 3.85
N ILE A 165 13.53 -5.09 4.94
CA ILE A 165 14.33 -5.27 6.16
C ILE A 165 13.80 -6.43 7.01
N HIS A 166 12.48 -6.54 7.20
CA HIS A 166 11.90 -7.40 8.21
C HIS A 166 11.16 -8.62 7.64
N GLY A 167 10.86 -8.63 6.34
CA GLY A 167 10.14 -9.71 5.67
C GLY A 167 10.91 -11.02 5.62
N GLU A 168 10.27 -12.06 5.10
CA GLU A 168 10.83 -13.41 5.04
C GLU A 168 12.04 -13.50 4.09
N LYS A 169 11.94 -12.90 2.89
CA LYS A 169 13.03 -12.83 1.92
C LYS A 169 13.70 -11.47 2.01
N ARG A 170 14.99 -11.44 2.34
CA ARG A 170 15.75 -10.22 2.55
C ARG A 170 16.93 -10.11 1.60
N PRO A 171 17.24 -8.91 1.07
CA PRO A 171 18.49 -8.66 0.36
C PRO A 171 19.66 -8.56 1.35
N ALA A 172 20.88 -8.76 0.90
CA ALA A 172 22.06 -8.40 1.68
C ALA A 172 22.36 -6.90 1.61
N VAL A 173 22.10 -6.27 0.44
CA VAL A 173 22.26 -4.83 0.23
C VAL A 173 20.92 -4.23 -0.18
N LEU A 174 20.51 -3.17 0.50
CA LEU A 174 19.31 -2.40 0.19
C LEU A 174 19.69 -0.95 -0.10
N VAL A 175 19.42 -0.46 -1.31
CA VAL A 175 19.61 0.94 -1.68
C VAL A 175 18.28 1.63 -1.89
N VAL A 176 18.05 2.70 -1.14
CA VAL A 176 16.81 3.51 -1.23
C VAL A 176 17.17 4.87 -1.82
N THR A 177 16.45 5.27 -2.88
CA THR A 177 16.67 6.59 -3.47
C THR A 177 15.46 7.51 -3.27
N GLY A 178 15.74 8.81 -3.27
CA GLY A 178 14.73 9.86 -3.22
C GLY A 178 15.27 11.16 -3.80
N SER A 179 14.39 11.96 -4.43
CA SER A 179 14.78 13.23 -5.04
C SER A 179 14.67 14.44 -4.09
N THR A 180 14.02 14.27 -2.94
CA THR A 180 13.74 15.34 -1.98
C THR A 180 14.50 15.08 -0.68
N PRO A 181 15.43 15.96 -0.27
CA PRO A 181 16.23 15.77 0.95
C PRO A 181 15.40 15.51 2.20
N ALA A 182 14.37 16.34 2.44
CA ALA A 182 13.52 16.20 3.63
C ALA A 182 12.80 14.85 3.71
N LYS A 183 12.33 14.31 2.56
CA LYS A 183 11.68 12.98 2.52
C LYS A 183 12.70 11.86 2.77
N LEU A 184 13.91 12.00 2.24
CA LEU A 184 14.99 11.04 2.45
C LEU A 184 15.42 11.00 3.92
N GLU A 185 15.56 12.17 4.55
CA GLU A 185 15.90 12.26 5.98
C GLU A 185 14.80 11.68 6.88
N ARG A 186 13.52 11.87 6.50
CA ARG A 186 12.41 11.19 7.19
C ARG A 186 12.54 9.67 7.09
N SER A 187 12.82 9.13 5.90
CA SER A 187 13.00 7.68 5.71
C SER A 187 14.17 7.15 6.56
N LYS A 188 15.29 7.86 6.63
CA LYS A 188 16.46 7.49 7.48
C LYS A 188 16.10 7.43 8.97
N LYS A 189 15.23 8.32 9.45
CA LYS A 189 14.79 8.32 10.84
C LYS A 189 13.85 7.15 11.15
N LEU A 190 13.00 6.76 10.20
CA LEU A 190 12.01 5.70 10.39
C LEU A 190 12.60 4.29 10.21
N TYR A 191 13.56 4.14 9.30
CA TYR A 191 14.21 2.87 8.97
C TYR A 191 15.71 3.09 9.04
N THR A 192 16.27 2.80 10.22
CA THR A 192 17.67 3.12 10.50
C THR A 192 18.62 2.06 9.94
N ILE A 193 19.85 2.49 9.65
CA ILE A 193 20.92 1.58 9.20
C ILE A 193 21.21 0.53 10.28
N GLU A 194 21.17 0.95 11.55
CA GLU A 194 21.42 0.07 12.69
C GLU A 194 20.35 -1.02 12.84
N ASP A 195 19.09 -0.68 12.55
CA ASP A 195 18.01 -1.66 12.60
C ASP A 195 18.10 -2.64 11.43
N ALA A 196 18.33 -2.15 10.22
CA ALA A 196 18.55 -2.99 9.03
C ALA A 196 19.74 -3.95 9.25
N ALA A 197 20.84 -3.47 9.82
CA ALA A 197 22.02 -4.29 10.11
C ALA A 197 21.73 -5.44 11.08
N LYS A 198 20.85 -5.25 12.07
CA LYS A 198 20.40 -6.34 12.99
C LYS A 198 19.69 -7.46 12.24
N HIS A 199 19.09 -7.14 11.08
CA HIS A 199 18.40 -8.10 10.23
C HIS A 199 19.27 -8.62 9.08
N GLY A 200 20.57 -8.27 9.07
CA GLY A 200 21.53 -8.72 8.06
C GLY A 200 21.43 -7.95 6.72
N VAL A 201 20.86 -6.76 6.74
CA VAL A 201 20.69 -5.90 5.56
C VAL A 201 21.61 -4.68 5.67
N GLU A 202 22.49 -4.50 4.68
CA GLU A 202 23.29 -3.28 4.52
C GLU A 202 22.46 -2.22 3.81
N LEU A 203 22.01 -1.20 4.57
CA LEU A 203 21.08 -0.18 4.06
C LEU A 203 21.80 1.10 3.67
N HIS A 204 21.54 1.57 2.44
CA HIS A 204 22.03 2.85 1.91
C HIS A 204 20.89 3.77 1.49
N TYR A 205 21.05 5.06 1.79
CA TYR A 205 20.17 6.12 1.31
C TYR A 205 20.89 7.06 0.40
N VAL A 206 20.42 7.21 -0.84
CA VAL A 206 21.06 8.05 -1.85
C VAL A 206 20.10 9.13 -2.35
N LEU A 207 20.54 10.38 -2.27
CA LEU A 207 19.80 11.49 -2.86
C LEU A 207 20.03 11.48 -4.39
N THR A 208 18.94 11.36 -5.14
CA THR A 208 18.96 11.37 -6.61
C THR A 208 18.09 12.52 -7.13
N PRO A 209 18.64 13.74 -7.23
CA PRO A 209 17.91 14.88 -7.75
C PRO A 209 17.38 14.61 -9.17
N LYS A 210 16.26 15.22 -9.52
CA LYS A 210 15.67 15.08 -10.86
C LYS A 210 16.70 15.45 -11.94
N GLY A 211 16.89 14.56 -12.93
CA GLY A 211 17.84 14.74 -14.03
C GLY A 211 19.29 14.40 -13.72
N SER A 212 19.64 14.03 -12.46
CA SER A 212 21.01 13.59 -12.15
C SER A 212 21.33 12.23 -12.77
N ASP A 213 22.60 12.04 -13.12
CA ASP A 213 23.14 10.71 -13.43
C ASP A 213 23.67 10.09 -12.13
N PHE A 214 23.13 8.95 -11.77
CA PHE A 214 23.46 8.24 -10.54
C PHE A 214 23.77 6.75 -10.77
N VAL A 215 23.82 6.32 -12.05
CA VAL A 215 23.91 4.90 -12.37
C VAL A 215 25.23 4.30 -11.88
N SER A 216 26.37 4.97 -12.13
CA SER A 216 27.68 4.52 -11.67
C SER A 216 27.78 4.48 -10.15
N ASP A 217 27.25 5.52 -9.50
CA ASP A 217 27.32 5.66 -8.03
C ASP A 217 26.51 4.57 -7.32
N LEU A 218 25.30 4.29 -7.83
CA LEU A 218 24.47 3.23 -7.24
C LEU A 218 25.06 1.84 -7.49
N LYS A 219 25.62 1.59 -8.69
CA LYS A 219 26.32 0.31 -8.95
C LYS A 219 27.49 0.08 -8.01
N ALA A 220 28.25 1.12 -7.69
CA ALA A 220 29.39 1.01 -6.78
C ALA A 220 29.00 0.52 -5.37
N LEU A 221 27.73 0.67 -4.96
CA LEU A 221 27.18 0.16 -3.69
C LEU A 221 26.85 -1.34 -3.72
N THR A 222 26.88 -1.96 -4.91
CA THR A 222 26.56 -3.39 -5.04
C THR A 222 27.82 -4.25 -5.01
N PRO A 223 27.75 -5.52 -4.63
CA PRO A 223 28.91 -6.41 -4.59
C PRO A 223 29.65 -6.47 -5.93
N GLY A 224 30.89 -5.97 -5.94
CA GLY A 224 31.74 -5.90 -7.14
C GLY A 224 31.24 -4.94 -8.23
N GLY A 225 30.37 -4.00 -7.93
CA GLY A 225 29.84 -3.02 -8.88
C GLY A 225 28.97 -3.63 -9.98
N LYS A 226 28.40 -4.81 -9.77
CA LYS A 226 27.69 -5.59 -10.81
C LYS A 226 26.27 -5.09 -11.10
N GLY A 227 25.71 -4.24 -10.26
CA GLY A 227 24.32 -3.80 -10.32
C GLY A 227 23.42 -4.60 -9.39
N PHE A 228 22.12 -4.39 -9.52
CA PHE A 228 21.10 -4.91 -8.60
C PHE A 228 20.46 -6.19 -9.15
N ASP A 229 20.29 -7.16 -8.27
CA ASP A 229 19.50 -8.35 -8.57
C ASP A 229 18.01 -8.00 -8.68
N ASP A 230 17.53 -7.09 -7.84
CA ASP A 230 16.14 -6.63 -7.85
C ASP A 230 16.06 -5.11 -7.83
N ILE A 231 15.12 -4.56 -8.60
CA ILE A 231 14.80 -3.13 -8.58
C ILE A 231 13.28 -2.95 -8.46
N PHE A 232 12.84 -2.18 -7.47
CA PHE A 232 11.47 -1.67 -7.39
C PHE A 232 11.46 -0.22 -7.84
N LEU A 233 10.83 0.06 -8.98
CA LEU A 233 10.66 1.42 -9.48
C LEU A 233 9.33 1.99 -9.01
N MET A 234 9.37 2.95 -8.06
CA MET A 234 8.20 3.54 -7.39
C MET A 234 7.69 4.80 -8.07
N VAL A 235 8.28 5.22 -9.18
CA VAL A 235 7.92 6.46 -9.91
C VAL A 235 7.78 6.20 -11.40
N ALA A 236 6.68 6.69 -11.99
CA ALA A 236 6.41 6.59 -13.43
C ALA A 236 7.09 7.76 -14.18
N GLN A 237 8.39 7.65 -14.44
CA GLN A 237 9.17 8.61 -15.22
C GLN A 237 10.04 7.86 -16.24
N GLU A 238 10.04 8.31 -17.50
CA GLU A 238 10.71 7.61 -18.60
C GLU A 238 12.23 7.45 -18.39
N ASP A 239 12.88 8.53 -17.94
CA ASP A 239 14.31 8.51 -17.66
C ASP A 239 14.68 7.57 -16.49
N MET A 240 13.78 7.43 -15.52
CA MET A 240 13.96 6.51 -14.41
C MET A 240 13.86 5.05 -14.86
N VAL A 241 12.95 4.72 -15.80
CA VAL A 241 12.90 3.37 -16.40
C VAL A 241 14.20 3.03 -17.10
N THR A 242 14.70 3.93 -17.95
CA THR A 242 15.97 3.74 -18.68
C THR A 242 17.17 3.58 -17.72
N LYS A 243 17.24 4.40 -16.67
CA LYS A 243 18.31 4.29 -15.66
C LYS A 243 18.19 3.01 -14.83
N SER A 244 16.95 2.60 -14.50
CA SER A 244 16.71 1.35 -13.77
C SER A 244 17.18 0.13 -14.55
N GLU A 245 16.93 0.11 -15.86
CA GLU A 245 17.43 -0.95 -16.74
C GLU A 245 18.95 -1.05 -16.71
N GLN A 246 19.63 0.09 -16.78
CA GLN A 246 21.11 0.15 -16.73
C GLN A 246 21.68 -0.31 -15.39
N LEU A 247 20.91 -0.23 -14.31
CA LEU A 247 21.31 -0.66 -12.96
C LEU A 247 21.21 -2.16 -12.73
N LEU A 248 20.53 -2.93 -13.60
CA LEU A 248 20.33 -4.36 -13.41
C LEU A 248 21.66 -5.13 -13.53
N ALA A 249 21.82 -6.11 -12.66
CA ALA A 249 22.84 -7.14 -12.75
C ALA A 249 22.45 -8.20 -13.80
N TRP A 250 23.33 -9.19 -14.01
CA TRP A 250 22.97 -10.40 -14.75
C TRP A 250 21.82 -11.12 -14.03
N ASP A 251 20.78 -11.54 -14.76
CA ASP A 251 19.55 -12.13 -14.22
C ASP A 251 18.76 -11.17 -13.29
N GLY A 252 19.01 -9.86 -13.43
CA GLY A 252 18.35 -8.84 -12.62
C GLY A 252 16.90 -8.63 -13.03
N CYS A 253 16.02 -8.42 -12.05
CA CYS A 253 14.59 -8.22 -12.23
C CYS A 253 14.16 -6.79 -11.87
N LEU A 254 13.61 -6.05 -12.84
CA LEU A 254 12.98 -4.75 -12.63
C LEU A 254 11.47 -4.92 -12.45
N ASN A 255 10.97 -4.62 -11.26
CA ASN A 255 9.55 -4.47 -11.00
C ASN A 255 9.13 -3.02 -11.20
N PHE A 256 8.37 -2.76 -12.27
CA PHE A 256 7.73 -1.48 -12.50
C PHE A 256 6.47 -1.40 -11.62
N PHE A 257 6.67 -0.99 -10.37
CA PHE A 257 5.61 -0.90 -9.36
C PHE A 257 4.76 0.37 -9.48
N ALA A 258 5.30 1.41 -10.11
CA ALA A 258 4.60 2.67 -10.31
C ALA A 258 3.40 2.50 -11.25
N GLY A 259 2.27 3.12 -10.90
CA GLY A 259 1.07 3.19 -11.74
C GLY A 259 1.06 4.45 -12.60
N PRO A 260 1.37 4.40 -13.91
CA PRO A 260 1.27 5.58 -14.77
C PRO A 260 -0.22 5.94 -14.99
N SER A 261 -0.52 7.23 -14.96
CA SER A 261 -1.86 7.75 -15.26
C SER A 261 -2.15 7.83 -16.77
N ASP A 262 -1.11 7.88 -17.60
CA ASP A 262 -1.22 7.90 -19.05
C ASP A 262 -1.04 6.48 -19.61
N SER A 263 -2.05 5.97 -20.30
CA SER A 263 -2.02 4.67 -20.97
C SER A 263 -0.99 4.57 -22.11
N LYS A 264 -0.45 5.70 -22.56
CA LYS A 264 0.60 5.79 -23.60
C LYS A 264 2.00 5.91 -23.00
N PHE A 265 2.12 5.86 -21.68
CA PHE A 265 3.42 5.90 -21.02
C PHE A 265 4.35 4.82 -21.60
N SER A 266 5.53 5.23 -22.08
CA SER A 266 6.52 4.36 -22.70
C SER A 266 7.93 4.84 -22.36
N SER A 267 8.89 3.95 -22.45
CA SER A 267 10.30 4.26 -22.24
C SER A 267 11.21 3.35 -23.07
N SER A 268 12.47 3.73 -23.21
CA SER A 268 13.47 2.93 -23.92
C SER A 268 14.10 1.89 -23.00
N ILE A 269 14.22 0.66 -23.52
CA ILE A 269 14.90 -0.47 -22.88
C ILE A 269 16.00 -0.98 -23.83
N ASN A 270 17.17 -1.31 -23.28
CA ASN A 270 18.25 -1.91 -24.06
C ASN A 270 18.05 -3.43 -24.15
N PHE A 271 17.50 -3.89 -25.27
CA PHE A 271 17.26 -5.32 -25.49
C PHE A 271 18.53 -6.17 -25.62
N TYR A 272 19.70 -5.56 -25.78
CA TYR A 272 20.97 -6.27 -25.67
C TYR A 272 21.14 -6.89 -24.27
N ASN A 273 20.81 -6.13 -23.23
CA ASN A 273 20.85 -6.61 -21.84
C ASN A 273 19.82 -7.70 -21.57
N VAL A 274 18.61 -7.56 -22.13
CA VAL A 274 17.57 -8.61 -22.04
C VAL A 274 18.12 -9.92 -22.63
N HIS A 275 18.78 -9.85 -23.78
CA HIS A 275 19.27 -11.04 -24.48
C HIS A 275 20.52 -11.65 -23.84
N TYR A 276 21.54 -10.83 -23.53
CA TYR A 276 22.85 -11.31 -23.08
C TYR A 276 23.00 -11.36 -21.56
N ASN A 277 22.27 -10.54 -20.83
CA ASN A 277 22.34 -10.46 -19.37
C ASN A 277 21.12 -11.09 -18.68
N ALA A 278 20.20 -11.69 -19.45
CA ALA A 278 18.99 -12.33 -18.94
C ALA A 278 18.18 -11.42 -18.00
N THR A 279 18.09 -10.10 -18.29
CA THR A 279 17.35 -9.18 -17.44
C THR A 279 15.85 -9.34 -17.62
N HIS A 280 15.09 -9.19 -16.52
CA HIS A 280 13.65 -9.40 -16.46
C HIS A 280 12.91 -8.09 -16.17
N PHE A 281 11.71 -7.97 -16.73
CA PHE A 281 10.80 -6.84 -16.49
C PHE A 281 9.45 -7.38 -16.09
N VAL A 282 9.00 -6.99 -14.91
CA VAL A 282 7.70 -7.36 -14.37
C VAL A 282 6.92 -6.11 -13.93
N GLY A 283 5.61 -6.22 -13.82
CA GLY A 283 4.76 -5.19 -13.24
C GLY A 283 3.70 -5.84 -12.39
N THR A 284 3.34 -5.18 -11.31
CA THR A 284 2.26 -5.61 -10.43
C THR A 284 1.25 -4.49 -10.23
N SER A 285 -0.03 -4.81 -10.34
CA SER A 285 -1.13 -3.89 -10.05
C SER A 285 -2.07 -4.55 -9.05
N GLY A 286 -2.07 -4.02 -7.84
CA GLY A 286 -2.81 -4.62 -6.74
C GLY A 286 -2.17 -5.91 -6.20
N SER A 287 -2.98 -6.71 -5.54
CA SER A 287 -2.60 -7.96 -4.90
C SER A 287 -3.71 -9.00 -5.06
N ASN A 288 -3.54 -10.18 -4.51
CA ASN A 288 -4.56 -11.22 -4.42
C ASN A 288 -4.95 -11.51 -2.96
N THR A 289 -5.96 -12.36 -2.77
CA THR A 289 -6.46 -12.74 -1.43
C THR A 289 -5.37 -13.39 -0.57
N GLN A 290 -4.43 -14.13 -1.17
CA GLN A 290 -3.33 -14.75 -0.41
C GLN A 290 -2.34 -13.71 0.08
N ASP A 291 -2.03 -12.69 -0.73
CA ASP A 291 -1.15 -11.59 -0.33
C ASP A 291 -1.78 -10.75 0.80
N MET A 292 -3.11 -10.57 0.78
CA MET A 292 -3.84 -9.96 1.90
C MET A 292 -3.70 -10.76 3.19
N LYS A 293 -3.83 -12.10 3.12
CA LYS A 293 -3.63 -12.98 4.29
C LYS A 293 -2.20 -12.89 4.81
N ASP A 294 -1.22 -12.80 3.92
CA ASP A 294 0.18 -12.65 4.29
C ASP A 294 0.44 -11.28 4.94
N ALA A 295 -0.19 -10.21 4.43
CA ALA A 295 -0.14 -8.89 5.04
C ALA A 295 -0.76 -8.87 6.45
N ILE A 296 -1.93 -9.48 6.64
CA ILE A 296 -2.56 -9.63 7.96
C ILE A 296 -1.59 -10.34 8.92
N ARG A 297 -0.97 -11.45 8.49
CA ARG A 297 0.02 -12.16 9.33
C ARG A 297 1.25 -11.31 9.67
N CYS A 298 1.74 -10.50 8.73
CA CYS A 298 2.85 -9.58 8.98
C CYS A 298 2.50 -8.55 10.06
N ILE A 299 1.27 -8.02 10.04
CA ILE A 299 0.79 -7.06 11.04
C ILE A 299 0.60 -7.74 12.40
N GLU A 300 -0.12 -8.86 12.45
CA GLU A 300 -0.40 -9.60 13.69
C GLU A 300 0.88 -10.09 14.37
N ASN A 301 1.91 -10.43 13.60
CA ASN A 301 3.23 -10.85 14.11
C ASN A 301 4.23 -9.68 14.27
N LYS A 302 3.80 -8.43 14.05
CA LYS A 302 4.62 -7.23 14.16
C LYS A 302 5.90 -7.30 13.31
N VAL A 303 5.81 -7.89 12.12
CA VAL A 303 6.91 -7.96 11.15
C VAL A 303 7.19 -6.59 10.56
N VAL A 304 6.13 -5.81 10.31
CA VAL A 304 6.19 -4.44 9.78
C VAL A 304 5.47 -3.48 10.73
N ASP A 305 5.85 -2.21 10.71
CA ASP A 305 5.26 -1.17 11.54
C ASP A 305 4.53 -0.13 10.66
N LEU A 306 3.22 -0.31 10.50
CA LEU A 306 2.39 0.54 9.67
C LEU A 306 2.17 1.95 10.25
N ALA A 307 2.45 2.17 11.54
CA ALA A 307 2.42 3.49 12.15
C ALA A 307 3.41 4.46 11.49
N LYS A 308 4.52 3.95 10.96
CA LYS A 308 5.55 4.73 10.25
C LYS A 308 5.04 5.44 9.00
N ILE A 309 3.97 4.94 8.40
CA ILE A 309 3.39 5.54 7.18
C ILE A 309 2.11 6.33 7.43
N ALA A 310 1.44 6.17 8.55
CA ALA A 310 0.26 6.95 8.93
C ALA A 310 0.70 8.33 9.44
N THR A 311 0.45 9.38 8.66
CA THR A 311 0.95 10.74 8.97
C THR A 311 -0.12 11.75 9.29
N HIS A 312 -1.33 11.54 8.83
CA HIS A 312 -2.46 12.41 9.09
C HIS A 312 -3.69 11.58 9.43
N ILE A 313 -4.55 12.15 10.24
CA ILE A 313 -5.87 11.62 10.53
C ILE A 313 -6.93 12.65 10.17
N MET A 314 -8.14 12.20 9.86
CA MET A 314 -9.29 13.05 9.59
C MET A 314 -10.61 12.29 9.78
N GLY A 315 -11.70 13.02 9.87
CA GLY A 315 -13.05 12.51 9.74
C GLY A 315 -13.52 12.51 8.28
N LEU A 316 -14.67 11.89 8.00
CA LEU A 316 -15.24 11.84 6.65
C LEU A 316 -15.62 13.22 6.11
N ASN A 317 -15.98 14.15 7.00
CA ASN A 317 -16.35 15.53 6.66
C ASN A 317 -15.27 16.28 5.87
N ASP A 318 -14.00 15.94 6.06
CA ASP A 318 -12.87 16.68 5.47
C ASP A 318 -12.23 16.01 4.26
N VAL A 319 -12.71 14.82 3.86
CA VAL A 319 -12.13 14.01 2.79
C VAL A 319 -12.11 14.74 1.45
N CYS A 320 -13.22 15.37 1.04
CA CYS A 320 -13.28 16.05 -0.26
C CYS A 320 -12.25 17.19 -0.38
N GLN A 321 -12.11 17.97 0.68
CA GLN A 321 -11.12 19.06 0.71
C GLN A 321 -9.70 18.50 0.73
N SER A 322 -9.47 17.45 1.49
CA SER A 322 -8.17 16.80 1.60
C SER A 322 -7.70 16.19 0.28
N ILE A 323 -8.58 15.55 -0.48
CA ILE A 323 -8.27 15.02 -1.82
C ILE A 323 -7.79 16.14 -2.76
N MET A 324 -8.46 17.27 -2.74
CA MET A 324 -8.06 18.44 -3.56
C MET A 324 -6.69 19.00 -3.16
N GLN A 325 -6.28 18.82 -1.92
CA GLN A 325 -5.03 19.33 -1.37
C GLN A 325 -3.89 18.28 -1.35
N LEU A 326 -4.15 17.03 -1.73
CA LEU A 326 -3.16 15.93 -1.67
C LEU A 326 -1.78 16.29 -2.25
N PRO A 327 -1.66 17.01 -3.39
CA PRO A 327 -0.35 17.38 -3.94
C PRO A 327 0.48 18.26 -3.01
N GLN A 328 -0.16 19.04 -2.12
CA GLN A 328 0.46 19.96 -1.18
C GLN A 328 0.65 19.34 0.22
N LEU A 329 -0.05 18.25 0.52
CA LEU A 329 0.04 17.58 1.82
C LEU A 329 1.26 16.65 1.87
N PRO A 330 2.25 16.92 2.74
CA PRO A 330 3.43 16.08 2.86
C PRO A 330 3.13 14.75 3.54
N GLY A 331 4.12 13.89 3.59
CA GLY A 331 4.12 12.68 4.42
C GLY A 331 3.57 11.44 3.74
N GLY A 332 3.06 10.51 4.57
CA GLY A 332 2.59 9.19 4.19
C GLY A 332 1.08 9.10 3.94
N LYS A 333 0.47 8.03 4.41
CA LYS A 333 -0.97 7.78 4.32
C LYS A 333 -1.78 8.73 5.21
N LYS A 334 -3.00 9.05 4.75
CA LYS A 334 -4.01 9.83 5.47
C LYS A 334 -5.11 8.87 5.90
N ILE A 335 -5.31 8.74 7.19
CA ILE A 335 -6.29 7.80 7.76
C ILE A 335 -7.62 8.53 7.96
N VAL A 336 -8.66 8.00 7.33
CA VAL A 336 -10.02 8.53 7.44
C VAL A 336 -10.83 7.70 8.42
N TYR A 337 -11.32 8.32 9.47
CA TYR A 337 -12.27 7.71 10.40
C TYR A 337 -13.69 8.09 9.99
N SER A 338 -14.32 7.24 9.20
CA SER A 338 -15.55 7.54 8.48
C SER A 338 -16.77 7.81 9.36
N GLN A 339 -16.70 7.52 10.65
CA GLN A 339 -17.76 7.83 11.64
C GLN A 339 -17.52 9.15 12.38
N LYS A 340 -16.40 9.83 12.12
CA LYS A 340 -15.95 10.98 12.91
C LYS A 340 -15.96 12.28 12.11
N ASN A 341 -16.19 13.39 12.84
CA ASN A 341 -16.14 14.75 12.34
C ASN A 341 -14.85 15.41 12.87
N TYR A 342 -13.79 15.41 12.05
CA TYR A 342 -12.49 15.96 12.44
C TYR A 342 -11.73 16.50 11.22
N PRO A 343 -11.09 17.67 11.31
CA PRO A 343 -10.30 18.23 10.21
C PRO A 343 -9.04 17.39 9.97
N ILE A 344 -8.51 17.43 8.73
CA ILE A 344 -7.23 16.78 8.45
C ILE A 344 -6.13 17.38 9.32
N THR A 345 -5.46 16.52 10.09
CA THR A 345 -4.44 16.92 11.05
C THR A 345 -3.22 16.00 10.94
N ASP A 346 -2.01 16.58 10.82
CA ASP A 346 -0.76 15.85 10.96
C ASP A 346 -0.63 15.36 12.40
N VAL A 347 -0.35 14.08 12.59
CA VAL A 347 -0.29 13.44 13.92
C VAL A 347 0.76 14.05 14.85
N ASN A 348 1.70 14.84 14.32
CA ASN A 348 2.72 15.53 15.10
C ASN A 348 2.40 17.02 15.36
N THR A 349 1.19 17.50 14.98
CA THR A 349 0.85 18.94 15.07
C THR A 349 -0.40 19.22 15.89
N PHE A 350 -0.84 18.30 16.72
CA PHE A 350 -1.99 18.52 17.61
C PHE A 350 -1.79 19.77 18.48
N SER A 351 -2.73 20.70 18.45
CA SER A 351 -2.63 22.02 19.09
C SER A 351 -4.00 22.61 19.42
N GLY A 352 -4.75 21.99 20.26
CA GLY A 352 -6.08 22.44 20.63
C GLY A 352 -6.34 22.34 22.14
N GLY A 353 -7.60 22.06 22.49
CA GLY A 353 -8.02 21.83 23.86
C GLY A 353 -7.50 20.52 24.47
N GLU A 354 -8.09 20.12 25.58
CA GLU A 354 -7.69 18.94 26.37
C GLU A 354 -7.64 17.65 25.51
N PHE A 355 -8.59 17.48 24.59
CA PHE A 355 -8.63 16.35 23.66
C PHE A 355 -7.36 16.23 22.81
N GLU A 356 -6.97 17.32 22.15
CA GLU A 356 -5.78 17.32 21.28
C GLU A 356 -4.49 17.28 22.07
N GLN A 357 -4.48 17.90 23.26
CA GLN A 357 -3.33 17.83 24.17
C GLN A 357 -3.06 16.37 24.60
N THR A 358 -4.08 15.60 24.94
CA THR A 358 -3.95 14.19 25.30
C THR A 358 -3.50 13.35 24.09
N LEU A 359 -4.05 13.59 22.88
CA LEU A 359 -3.56 12.93 21.67
C LEU A 359 -2.08 13.17 21.43
N LYS A 360 -1.65 14.44 21.59
CA LYS A 360 -0.24 14.82 21.46
C LYS A 360 0.65 14.03 22.43
N GLU A 361 0.28 13.95 23.70
CA GLU A 361 1.02 13.22 24.72
C GLU A 361 1.13 11.72 24.38
N ILE A 362 0.02 11.12 23.89
CA ILE A 362 0.03 9.71 23.45
C ILE A 362 0.96 9.53 22.25
N VAL A 363 0.88 10.40 21.23
CA VAL A 363 1.73 10.31 20.05
C VAL A 363 3.21 10.51 20.40
N GLU A 364 3.54 11.47 21.29
CA GLU A 364 4.91 11.68 21.78
C GLU A 364 5.43 10.44 22.51
N LYS A 365 4.62 9.79 23.36
CA LYS A 365 4.93 8.52 24.04
C LYS A 365 5.26 7.40 23.03
N HIS A 366 4.66 7.43 21.84
CA HIS A 366 4.89 6.51 20.74
C HIS A 366 5.88 7.05 19.68
N ASN A 367 6.85 7.88 20.08
CA ASN A 367 7.91 8.43 19.21
C ASN A 367 7.40 9.23 18.02
N GLY A 368 6.29 9.92 18.16
CA GLY A 368 5.67 10.71 17.07
C GLY A 368 4.90 9.88 16.06
N LEU A 369 4.53 8.64 16.39
CA LEU A 369 3.80 7.74 15.53
C LEU A 369 2.34 7.58 15.99
N TRP A 370 1.43 7.44 15.02
CA TRP A 370 0.05 7.08 15.28
C TRP A 370 -0.02 5.64 15.79
N SER A 371 -0.70 5.40 16.91
CA SER A 371 -0.71 4.09 17.57
C SER A 371 -2.14 3.61 17.84
N ALA A 372 -2.30 2.33 18.14
CA ALA A 372 -3.58 1.77 18.58
C ALA A 372 -4.12 2.46 19.85
N GLU A 373 -3.23 2.95 20.74
CA GLU A 373 -3.61 3.74 21.91
C GLU A 373 -4.20 5.10 21.50
N ALA A 374 -3.52 5.80 20.57
CA ALA A 374 -3.98 7.09 20.04
C ALA A 374 -5.30 6.94 19.28
N GLU A 375 -5.42 5.91 18.43
CA GLU A 375 -6.65 5.61 17.71
C GLU A 375 -7.83 5.36 18.65
N ARG A 376 -7.63 4.55 19.69
CA ARG A 376 -8.68 4.24 20.66
C ARG A 376 -9.15 5.51 21.35
N TYR A 377 -8.24 6.32 21.86
CA TYR A 377 -8.58 7.59 22.48
C TYR A 377 -9.31 8.52 21.51
N PHE A 378 -8.84 8.62 20.26
CA PHE A 378 -9.49 9.41 19.22
C PHE A 378 -10.93 8.91 18.96
N LEU A 379 -11.14 7.61 18.79
CA LEU A 379 -12.46 7.05 18.52
C LEU A 379 -13.43 7.22 19.68
N GLU A 380 -12.96 7.20 20.92
CA GLU A 380 -13.79 7.37 22.12
C GLU A 380 -14.22 8.83 22.36
N HIS A 381 -13.38 9.81 22.01
CA HIS A 381 -13.57 11.20 22.41
C HIS A 381 -13.82 12.17 21.25
N CYS A 382 -13.54 11.80 20.01
CA CYS A 382 -13.83 12.64 18.85
C CYS A 382 -15.31 12.65 18.52
N ALA A 383 -15.84 13.82 18.12
CA ALA A 383 -17.23 13.99 17.73
C ALA A 383 -17.60 13.05 16.57
N GLU A 384 -18.81 12.50 16.63
CA GLU A 384 -19.39 11.73 15.53
C GLU A 384 -20.02 12.64 14.47
N ILE A 385 -20.21 12.08 13.25
CA ILE A 385 -20.90 12.76 12.14
C ILE A 385 -22.40 12.84 12.43
#